data_ac41e8a6ca6b8589d1fc3c3d15653bfd
#
_entry.id   ac41e8a6ca6b8589d1fc3c3d15653bfd
#
_cell.length_a   1.000
_cell.length_b   1.000
_cell.length_c   1.000
_cell.angle_alpha   90.00
_cell.angle_beta   90.00
_cell.angle_gamma   90.00
#
_symmetry.space_group_name_H-M   'P 1'
#
loop_
_entity.id
_entity.type
_entity.pdbx_description
1 polymer ?
#
loop_
_entity_poly.entity_id
_entity_poly.type
_entity_poly.pdbx_seq_one_letter_code
_entity_poly.pdbx_strand_id
1 'polypeptide(L)'
;MCSSDLYHLEVVNPHTRFFHSLEEKVRYMLDNELWNKATVEMYDFEKFKALFKRAHAHKFRFKTLLGAMKFYEGYALRESTQDEEGRYTTTYLERFEDRVVMTAIHLSEGDYRQAQDLVDIIIDGRFQPATPTFLNAGRAKGGEMVSCFLLRVEDNMESIGRAVNSSLQLSKRGGGVGLLLTNLREMSAPIKNIPGTSSGVVPVMKMLEDAFSYANQLG
;
A
#
# COMPACT_ATOMS: atom_id res chain seq x y z
N MET A 1 -13.49 16.04 -24.35
CA MET A 1 -12.79 14.88 -23.73
C MET A 1 -11.74 15.44 -22.81
N CYS A 2 -11.72 15.05 -21.54
CA CYS A 2 -10.70 15.58 -20.62
C CYS A 2 -9.38 14.80 -20.76
N SER A 3 -8.29 15.35 -20.21
CA SER A 3 -6.95 14.74 -20.32
C SER A 3 -6.86 13.35 -19.67
N SER A 4 -7.64 13.07 -18.64
CA SER A 4 -7.73 11.75 -18.04
C SER A 4 -8.44 10.73 -18.94
N ASP A 5 -9.42 11.16 -19.74
CA ASP A 5 -10.09 10.27 -20.72
C ASP A 5 -9.14 9.89 -21.86
N LEU A 6 -8.34 10.84 -22.36
CA LEU A 6 -7.31 10.57 -23.38
C LEU A 6 -6.28 9.57 -22.85
N TYR A 7 -5.80 9.75 -21.63
CA TYR A 7 -4.86 8.82 -21.00
C TYR A 7 -5.47 7.39 -20.92
N HIS A 8 -6.74 7.28 -20.56
CA HIS A 8 -7.43 5.98 -20.56
C HIS A 8 -7.49 5.34 -21.95
N LEU A 9 -7.81 6.13 -22.98
CA LEU A 9 -7.95 5.61 -24.34
C LEU A 9 -6.60 5.24 -24.97
N GLU A 10 -5.59 6.05 -24.78
CA GLU A 10 -4.30 5.92 -25.47
C GLU A 10 -3.28 5.08 -24.71
N VAL A 11 -3.32 5.08 -23.37
CA VAL A 11 -2.33 4.40 -22.54
C VAL A 11 -2.92 3.20 -21.79
N VAL A 12 -4.05 3.37 -21.10
CA VAL A 12 -4.57 2.32 -20.22
C VAL A 12 -5.25 1.21 -21.00
N ASN A 13 -6.23 1.54 -21.85
CA ASN A 13 -7.04 0.53 -22.55
C ASN A 13 -6.22 -0.39 -23.45
N PRO A 14 -5.26 0.09 -24.27
CA PRO A 14 -4.42 -0.79 -25.09
C PRO A 14 -3.56 -1.76 -24.30
N HIS A 15 -3.23 -1.39 -23.06
CA HIS A 15 -2.38 -2.17 -22.18
C HIS A 15 -3.16 -2.85 -21.03
N THR A 16 -4.50 -2.93 -21.12
CA THR A 16 -5.30 -3.64 -20.12
C THR A 16 -5.62 -5.04 -20.64
N ARG A 17 -5.33 -6.06 -19.81
CA ARG A 17 -5.68 -7.44 -20.14
C ARG A 17 -7.18 -7.58 -20.25
N PHE A 18 -7.62 -8.12 -21.38
CA PHE A 18 -9.02 -8.44 -21.61
C PHE A 18 -9.36 -9.81 -21.01
N PHE A 19 -10.49 -9.88 -20.31
CA PHE A 19 -11.10 -11.11 -19.81
C PHE A 19 -12.52 -11.20 -20.36
N HIS A 20 -12.92 -12.39 -20.86
CA HIS A 20 -14.26 -12.58 -21.42
C HIS A 20 -15.35 -12.58 -20.35
N SER A 21 -15.01 -12.92 -19.12
CA SER A 21 -15.94 -12.93 -17.99
C SER A 21 -15.24 -12.61 -16.67
N LEU A 22 -16.03 -12.26 -15.64
CA LEU A 22 -15.50 -12.09 -14.28
C LEU A 22 -14.96 -13.41 -13.74
N GLU A 23 -15.57 -14.54 -14.08
CA GLU A 23 -15.14 -15.88 -13.69
C GLU A 23 -13.73 -16.19 -14.20
N GLU A 24 -13.45 -15.86 -15.45
CA GLU A 24 -12.13 -15.99 -16.06
C GLU A 24 -11.11 -15.10 -15.34
N LYS A 25 -11.48 -13.84 -15.10
CA LYS A 25 -10.64 -12.89 -14.36
C LYS A 25 -10.30 -13.40 -12.96
N VAL A 26 -11.29 -13.82 -12.18
CA VAL A 26 -11.10 -14.34 -10.83
C VAL A 26 -10.17 -15.54 -10.84
N ARG A 27 -10.41 -16.50 -11.74
CA ARG A 27 -9.54 -17.67 -11.88
C ARG A 27 -8.10 -17.25 -12.16
N TYR A 28 -7.89 -16.38 -13.15
CA TYR A 28 -6.56 -15.88 -13.49
C TYR A 28 -5.86 -15.22 -12.28
N MET A 29 -6.59 -14.33 -11.56
CA MET A 29 -6.05 -13.60 -10.43
C MET A 29 -5.71 -14.51 -9.24
N LEU A 30 -6.45 -15.60 -9.04
CA LEU A 30 -6.18 -16.58 -7.99
C LEU A 30 -5.05 -17.54 -8.37
N ASP A 31 -5.04 -18.07 -9.60
CA ASP A 31 -4.03 -19.00 -10.10
C ASP A 31 -2.63 -18.38 -10.14
N ASN A 32 -2.55 -17.06 -10.39
CA ASN A 32 -1.30 -16.30 -10.37
C ASN A 32 -0.98 -15.65 -9.02
N GLU A 33 -1.67 -16.02 -7.95
CA GLU A 33 -1.46 -15.47 -6.61
C GLU A 33 -1.47 -13.92 -6.55
N LEU A 34 -2.36 -13.29 -7.30
CA LEU A 34 -2.52 -11.84 -7.35
C LEU A 34 -3.57 -11.36 -6.35
N TRP A 35 -4.73 -12.04 -6.29
CA TRP A 35 -5.77 -11.80 -5.30
C TRP A 35 -5.73 -12.84 -4.19
N ASN A 36 -6.05 -12.40 -2.97
CA ASN A 36 -6.09 -13.27 -1.80
C ASN A 36 -7.31 -14.20 -1.87
N LYS A 37 -7.04 -15.50 -1.97
CA LYS A 37 -8.07 -16.52 -2.09
C LYS A 37 -9.06 -16.51 -0.92
N ALA A 38 -8.56 -16.41 0.31
CA ALA A 38 -9.42 -16.39 1.50
C ALA A 38 -10.37 -15.17 1.47
N THR A 39 -9.90 -13.99 1.05
CA THR A 39 -10.74 -12.80 0.90
C THR A 39 -11.86 -13.00 -0.13
N VAL A 40 -11.55 -13.60 -1.27
CA VAL A 40 -12.54 -13.86 -2.32
C VAL A 40 -13.57 -14.92 -1.86
N GLU A 41 -13.13 -15.98 -1.20
CA GLU A 41 -13.96 -17.10 -0.72
C GLU A 41 -14.86 -16.76 0.50
N MET A 42 -14.67 -15.59 1.13
CA MET A 42 -15.60 -15.10 2.17
C MET A 42 -16.99 -14.76 1.60
N TYR A 43 -17.10 -14.59 0.29
CA TYR A 43 -18.35 -14.24 -0.38
C TYR A 43 -18.73 -15.34 -1.38
N ASP A 44 -20.04 -15.69 -1.43
CA ASP A 44 -20.52 -16.47 -2.56
C ASP A 44 -20.32 -15.71 -3.87
N PHE A 45 -20.13 -16.46 -4.96
CA PHE A 45 -19.75 -15.87 -6.24
C PHE A 45 -20.78 -14.88 -6.79
N GLU A 46 -22.08 -15.10 -6.55
CA GLU A 46 -23.12 -14.17 -7.02
C GLU A 46 -23.10 -12.85 -6.27
N LYS A 47 -22.83 -12.85 -4.97
CA LYS A 47 -22.60 -11.62 -4.19
C LYS A 47 -21.35 -10.90 -4.64
N PHE A 48 -20.25 -11.64 -4.83
CA PHE A 48 -19.01 -11.09 -5.37
C PHE A 48 -19.23 -10.41 -6.71
N LYS A 49 -19.88 -11.09 -7.65
CA LYS A 49 -20.25 -10.57 -8.98
C LYS A 49 -21.15 -9.33 -8.89
N ALA A 50 -22.10 -9.33 -7.96
CA ALA A 50 -22.98 -8.19 -7.73
C ALA A 50 -22.21 -6.93 -7.27
N LEU A 51 -21.15 -7.08 -6.44
CA LEU A 51 -20.29 -5.97 -6.03
C LEU A 51 -19.52 -5.37 -7.22
N PHE A 52 -18.97 -6.20 -8.11
CA PHE A 52 -18.33 -5.71 -9.35
C PHE A 52 -19.32 -4.98 -10.24
N LYS A 53 -20.51 -5.56 -10.45
CA LYS A 53 -21.58 -4.90 -11.22
C LYS A 53 -21.97 -3.56 -10.59
N ARG A 54 -22.07 -3.49 -9.26
CA ARG A 54 -22.37 -2.27 -8.53
C ARG A 54 -21.27 -1.21 -8.75
N ALA A 55 -20.00 -1.56 -8.57
CA ALA A 55 -18.88 -0.66 -8.76
C ALA A 55 -18.85 -0.07 -10.19
N HIS A 56 -18.98 -0.93 -11.20
CA HIS A 56 -18.97 -0.49 -12.61
C HIS A 56 -20.22 0.31 -13.02
N ALA A 57 -21.35 0.15 -12.31
CA ALA A 57 -22.56 0.94 -12.55
C ALA A 57 -22.39 2.44 -12.25
N HIS A 58 -21.45 2.80 -11.38
CA HIS A 58 -21.09 4.22 -11.10
C HIS A 58 -20.43 4.90 -12.30
N LYS A 59 -19.92 4.16 -13.28
CA LYS A 59 -19.22 4.70 -14.47
C LYS A 59 -18.12 5.68 -14.07
N PHE A 60 -17.31 5.29 -13.10
CA PHE A 60 -16.25 6.13 -12.52
C PHE A 60 -15.36 6.77 -13.59
N ARG A 61 -14.97 8.02 -13.34
CA ARG A 61 -14.00 8.76 -14.15
C ARG A 61 -13.07 9.55 -13.25
N PHE A 62 -11.78 9.46 -13.50
CA PHE A 62 -10.81 10.30 -12.81
C PHE A 62 -11.01 11.76 -13.19
N LYS A 63 -11.09 12.64 -12.21
CA LYS A 63 -11.27 14.09 -12.42
C LYS A 63 -10.03 14.77 -13.00
N THR A 64 -8.84 14.17 -12.79
CA THR A 64 -7.55 14.73 -13.23
C THR A 64 -6.69 13.65 -13.86
N LEU A 65 -5.83 14.07 -14.81
CA LEU A 65 -4.82 13.20 -15.41
C LEU A 65 -3.88 12.62 -14.35
N LEU A 66 -3.42 13.47 -13.42
CA LEU A 66 -2.53 13.03 -12.35
C LEU A 66 -3.15 11.94 -11.48
N GLY A 67 -4.45 12.04 -11.16
CA GLY A 67 -5.16 11.01 -10.40
C GLY A 67 -5.20 9.67 -11.14
N ALA A 68 -5.45 9.69 -12.46
CA ALA A 68 -5.43 8.48 -13.29
C ALA A 68 -4.03 7.85 -13.32
N MET A 69 -3.00 8.64 -13.64
CA MET A 69 -1.61 8.18 -13.69
C MET A 69 -1.18 7.58 -12.36
N LYS A 70 -1.39 8.28 -11.24
CA LYS A 70 -1.02 7.79 -9.91
C LYS A 70 -1.72 6.48 -9.54
N PHE A 71 -2.98 6.30 -9.95
CA PHE A 71 -3.66 5.03 -9.73
C PHE A 71 -3.02 3.89 -10.54
N TYR A 72 -2.85 4.05 -11.84
CA TYR A 72 -2.35 2.97 -12.69
C TYR A 72 -0.86 2.68 -12.48
N GLU A 73 -0.05 3.69 -12.17
CA GLU A 73 1.37 3.52 -11.86
C GLU A 73 1.65 3.00 -10.44
N GLY A 74 0.77 3.30 -9.47
CA GLY A 74 1.02 3.03 -8.06
C GLY A 74 0.13 1.95 -7.43
N TYR A 75 -1.13 1.84 -7.85
CA TYR A 75 -2.11 1.00 -7.14
C TYR A 75 -2.67 -0.17 -7.95
N ALA A 76 -2.87 -0.03 -9.26
CA ALA A 76 -3.41 -1.10 -10.07
C ALA A 76 -2.46 -2.30 -10.12
N LEU A 77 -2.99 -3.51 -9.97
CA LEU A 77 -2.23 -4.72 -10.27
C LEU A 77 -1.86 -4.73 -11.74
N ARG A 78 -0.61 -5.03 -12.00
CA ARG A 78 -0.02 -5.09 -13.34
C ARG A 78 1.01 -6.19 -13.40
N GLU A 79 1.23 -6.71 -14.57
CA GLU A 79 2.35 -7.59 -14.90
C GLU A 79 3.26 -6.89 -15.91
N SER A 80 4.54 -7.19 -15.86
CA SER A 80 5.51 -6.69 -16.82
C SER A 80 6.19 -7.87 -17.49
N THR A 81 6.15 -7.90 -18.81
CA THR A 81 6.82 -8.90 -19.63
C THR A 81 7.98 -8.22 -20.36
N GLN A 82 9.12 -8.91 -20.45
CA GLN A 82 10.26 -8.45 -21.20
C GLN A 82 10.28 -9.17 -22.56
N ASP A 83 10.41 -8.42 -23.66
CA ASP A 83 10.56 -8.98 -24.98
C ASP A 83 12.01 -9.45 -25.24
N GLU A 84 12.26 -10.09 -26.40
CA GLU A 84 13.57 -10.57 -26.79
C GLU A 84 14.63 -9.45 -26.95
N GLU A 85 14.18 -8.20 -27.11
CA GLU A 85 15.02 -7.01 -27.25
C GLU A 85 15.26 -6.30 -25.90
N GLY A 86 14.78 -6.89 -24.78
CA GLY A 86 14.97 -6.38 -23.43
C GLY A 86 14.00 -5.25 -23.03
N ARG A 87 12.99 -4.93 -23.86
CA ARG A 87 12.00 -3.89 -23.57
C ARG A 87 10.90 -4.44 -22.69
N TYR A 88 10.49 -3.66 -21.68
CA TYR A 88 9.40 -4.03 -20.79
C TYR A 88 8.05 -3.52 -21.31
N THR A 89 7.09 -4.41 -21.40
CA THR A 89 5.69 -4.09 -21.66
C THR A 89 4.90 -4.31 -20.39
N THR A 90 4.15 -3.30 -19.96
CA THR A 90 3.29 -3.37 -18.77
C THR A 90 1.85 -3.63 -19.19
N THR A 91 1.22 -4.64 -18.58
CA THR A 91 -0.19 -4.97 -18.79
C THR A 91 -0.94 -4.79 -17.48
N TYR A 92 -1.97 -3.93 -17.51
CA TYR A 92 -2.83 -3.69 -16.34
C TYR A 92 -3.86 -4.82 -16.20
N LEU A 93 -4.02 -5.31 -14.97
CA LEU A 93 -4.93 -6.39 -14.61
C LEU A 93 -6.15 -5.89 -13.84
N GLU A 94 -6.04 -4.74 -13.20
CA GLU A 94 -7.11 -4.10 -12.43
C GLU A 94 -7.46 -2.72 -13.00
N ARG A 95 -8.75 -2.40 -12.98
CA ARG A 95 -9.29 -1.05 -13.07
C ARG A 95 -9.53 -0.48 -11.67
N PHE A 96 -9.85 0.80 -11.58
CA PHE A 96 -10.16 1.45 -10.30
C PHE A 96 -11.29 0.74 -9.56
N GLU A 97 -12.35 0.39 -10.27
CA GLU A 97 -13.51 -0.31 -9.73
C GLU A 97 -13.13 -1.68 -9.15
N ASP A 98 -12.24 -2.42 -9.81
CA ASP A 98 -11.76 -3.71 -9.33
C ASP A 98 -11.01 -3.54 -7.99
N ARG A 99 -10.11 -2.54 -7.92
CA ARG A 99 -9.35 -2.24 -6.70
C ARG A 99 -10.26 -1.82 -5.55
N VAL A 100 -11.30 -1.04 -5.85
CA VAL A 100 -12.31 -0.63 -4.86
C VAL A 100 -13.04 -1.85 -4.31
N VAL A 101 -13.52 -2.75 -5.18
CA VAL A 101 -14.23 -3.97 -4.73
C VAL A 101 -13.32 -4.83 -3.87
N MET A 102 -12.08 -5.10 -4.31
CA MET A 102 -11.15 -5.92 -3.53
C MET A 102 -10.81 -5.31 -2.17
N THR A 103 -10.71 -3.99 -2.09
CA THR A 103 -10.52 -3.28 -0.83
C THR A 103 -11.76 -3.40 0.07
N ALA A 104 -12.95 -3.18 -0.48
CA ALA A 104 -14.19 -3.24 0.26
C ALA A 104 -14.47 -4.62 0.84
N ILE A 105 -14.32 -5.68 0.06
CA ILE A 105 -14.55 -7.06 0.55
C ILE A 105 -13.53 -7.48 1.60
N HIS A 106 -12.28 -7.05 1.45
CA HIS A 106 -11.23 -7.35 2.44
C HIS A 106 -11.52 -6.68 3.79
N LEU A 107 -11.91 -5.40 3.78
CA LEU A 107 -12.21 -4.64 4.99
C LEU A 107 -13.54 -5.05 5.65
N SER A 108 -14.44 -5.65 4.90
CA SER A 108 -15.76 -6.06 5.39
C SER A 108 -15.81 -7.48 5.93
N GLU A 109 -14.74 -8.28 5.77
CA GLU A 109 -14.57 -9.60 6.36
C GLU A 109 -15.83 -10.51 6.26
N GLY A 110 -16.48 -10.51 5.09
CA GLY A 110 -17.70 -11.29 4.81
C GLY A 110 -19.02 -10.55 5.04
N ASP A 111 -19.04 -9.36 5.64
CA ASP A 111 -20.23 -8.54 5.73
C ASP A 111 -20.55 -7.90 4.35
N TYR A 112 -21.50 -8.51 3.66
CA TYR A 112 -21.88 -8.08 2.32
C TYR A 112 -22.49 -6.67 2.28
N ARG A 113 -23.25 -6.28 3.32
CA ARG A 113 -23.87 -4.94 3.38
C ARG A 113 -22.79 -3.87 3.56
N GLN A 114 -21.85 -4.10 4.46
CA GLN A 114 -20.72 -3.22 4.67
C GLN A 114 -19.85 -3.12 3.40
N ALA A 115 -19.64 -4.23 2.69
CA ALA A 115 -18.91 -4.22 1.41
C ALA A 115 -19.61 -3.35 0.35
N GLN A 116 -20.95 -3.41 0.24
CA GLN A 116 -21.72 -2.54 -0.66
C GLN A 116 -21.55 -1.07 -0.30
N ASP A 117 -21.71 -0.73 0.98
CA ASP A 117 -21.58 0.64 1.46
C ASP A 117 -20.15 1.19 1.21
N LEU A 118 -19.12 0.38 1.46
CA LEU A 118 -17.73 0.76 1.19
C LEU A 118 -17.46 0.98 -0.29
N VAL A 119 -17.98 0.12 -1.18
CA VAL A 119 -17.86 0.32 -2.63
C VAL A 119 -18.41 1.69 -3.03
N ASP A 120 -19.62 2.03 -2.58
CA ASP A 120 -20.26 3.28 -2.95
C ASP A 120 -19.51 4.50 -2.42
N ILE A 121 -19.15 4.53 -1.14
CA ILE A 121 -18.50 5.71 -0.54
C ILE A 121 -17.09 5.93 -1.05
N ILE A 122 -16.36 4.87 -1.44
CA ILE A 122 -15.03 5.00 -2.05
C ILE A 122 -15.15 5.52 -3.48
N ILE A 123 -16.04 4.95 -4.31
CA ILE A 123 -16.22 5.39 -5.70
C ILE A 123 -16.75 6.83 -5.77
N ASP A 124 -17.65 7.19 -4.89
CA ASP A 124 -18.19 8.57 -4.79
C ASP A 124 -17.14 9.57 -4.28
N GLY A 125 -15.98 9.10 -3.81
CA GLY A 125 -14.93 9.96 -3.25
C GLY A 125 -15.26 10.53 -1.88
N ARG A 126 -16.24 9.94 -1.17
CA ARG A 126 -16.60 10.33 0.22
C ARG A 126 -15.69 9.70 1.26
N PHE A 127 -15.02 8.61 0.89
CA PHE A 127 -14.01 7.94 1.69
C PHE A 127 -12.82 7.55 0.82
N GLN A 128 -11.62 7.91 1.26
CA GLN A 128 -10.37 7.50 0.65
C GLN A 128 -9.61 6.62 1.64
N PRO A 129 -9.45 5.32 1.35
CA PRO A 129 -8.60 4.46 2.16
C PRO A 129 -7.16 4.99 2.21
N ALA A 130 -6.46 4.74 3.31
CA ALA A 130 -5.04 5.04 3.41
C ALA A 130 -4.26 4.31 2.29
N THR A 131 -3.17 4.90 1.81
CA THR A 131 -2.34 4.34 0.74
C THR A 131 -2.01 2.86 0.95
N PRO A 132 -1.48 2.40 2.10
CA PRO A 132 -1.16 0.98 2.27
C PRO A 132 -2.40 0.09 2.28
N THR A 133 -3.51 0.54 2.83
CA THR A 133 -4.77 -0.20 2.80
C THR A 133 -5.27 -0.37 1.37
N PHE A 134 -5.35 0.73 0.61
CA PHE A 134 -5.82 0.68 -0.78
C PHE A 134 -4.87 -0.09 -1.70
N LEU A 135 -3.57 -0.11 -1.39
CA LEU A 135 -2.57 -0.86 -2.13
C LEU A 135 -2.65 -2.37 -1.83
N ASN A 136 -2.78 -2.77 -0.57
CA ASN A 136 -2.53 -4.14 -0.13
C ASN A 136 -3.80 -4.96 0.17
N ALA A 137 -4.93 -4.31 0.46
CA ALA A 137 -6.16 -5.03 0.80
C ALA A 137 -6.59 -6.01 -0.28
N GLY A 138 -6.84 -7.25 0.09
CA GLY A 138 -7.27 -8.31 -0.82
C GLY A 138 -6.23 -8.82 -1.81
N ARG A 139 -4.95 -8.44 -1.69
CA ARG A 139 -3.85 -9.02 -2.47
C ARG A 139 -3.30 -10.27 -1.80
N ALA A 140 -2.87 -11.25 -2.60
CA ALA A 140 -2.27 -12.48 -2.08
C ALA A 140 -0.89 -12.22 -1.44
N LYS A 141 -0.07 -11.42 -2.09
CA LYS A 141 1.23 -10.93 -1.59
C LYS A 141 1.07 -9.48 -1.14
N GLY A 142 0.16 -9.26 -0.18
CA GLY A 142 -0.08 -7.95 0.40
C GLY A 142 1.02 -7.56 1.39
N GLY A 143 1.26 -6.24 1.51
CA GLY A 143 2.08 -5.67 2.56
C GLY A 143 1.25 -5.29 3.80
N GLU A 144 1.85 -4.51 4.68
CA GLU A 144 1.16 -3.98 5.86
C GLU A 144 0.03 -3.01 5.46
N MET A 145 -1.02 -2.94 6.28
CA MET A 145 -2.13 -2.00 6.09
C MET A 145 -1.85 -0.62 6.69
N VAL A 146 -0.73 -0.46 7.36
CA VAL A 146 -0.29 0.78 8.01
C VAL A 146 1.03 1.27 7.40
N SER A 147 1.19 2.59 7.36
CA SER A 147 2.38 3.23 6.80
C SER A 147 3.22 3.98 7.85
N CYS A 148 2.73 4.11 9.08
CA CYS A 148 3.38 4.91 10.10
C CYS A 148 3.54 4.11 11.39
N PHE A 149 4.77 4.07 11.88
CA PHE A 149 5.14 3.42 13.13
C PHE A 149 5.80 4.43 14.05
N LEU A 150 5.46 4.41 15.33
CA LEU A 150 6.03 5.31 16.33
C LEU A 150 6.77 4.49 17.38
N LEU A 151 8.02 4.84 17.63
CA LEU A 151 8.86 4.21 18.63
C LEU A 151 9.33 5.24 19.66
N ARG A 152 9.24 4.88 20.93
CA ARG A 152 9.81 5.64 22.03
C ARG A 152 11.15 5.02 22.41
N VAL A 153 12.18 5.86 22.55
CA VAL A 153 13.52 5.43 22.93
C VAL A 153 13.81 5.86 24.36
N GLU A 154 14.20 4.89 25.18
CA GLU A 154 14.60 5.14 26.57
C GLU A 154 16.12 5.36 26.66
N ASP A 155 16.56 6.02 27.75
CA ASP A 155 17.95 6.45 27.96
C ASP A 155 18.86 5.29 28.40
N ASN A 156 18.96 4.26 27.57
CA ASN A 156 19.88 3.14 27.72
C ASN A 156 20.25 2.52 26.38
N MET A 157 21.43 1.90 26.33
CA MET A 157 21.98 1.32 25.08
C MET A 157 21.11 0.22 24.49
N GLU A 158 20.42 -0.56 25.33
CA GLU A 158 19.53 -1.63 24.86
C GLU A 158 18.34 -1.05 24.10
N SER A 159 17.70 -0.01 24.63
CA SER A 159 16.58 0.67 23.97
C SER A 159 17.02 1.36 22.68
N ILE A 160 18.18 2.01 22.66
CA ILE A 160 18.75 2.64 21.46
C ILE A 160 19.04 1.59 20.39
N GLY A 161 19.72 0.50 20.73
CA GLY A 161 20.00 -0.59 19.78
C GLY A 161 18.75 -1.27 19.26
N ARG A 162 17.75 -1.47 20.14
CA ARG A 162 16.44 -2.02 19.74
C ARG A 162 15.70 -1.07 18.79
N ALA A 163 15.76 0.23 19.03
CA ALA A 163 15.15 1.23 18.16
C ALA A 163 15.76 1.21 16.75
N VAL A 164 17.09 1.10 16.63
CA VAL A 164 17.77 0.98 15.33
C VAL A 164 17.29 -0.27 14.59
N ASN A 165 17.33 -1.44 15.22
CA ASN A 165 16.90 -2.69 14.58
C ASN A 165 15.43 -2.65 14.19
N SER A 166 14.53 -2.20 15.08
CA SER A 166 13.11 -2.09 14.80
C SER A 166 12.84 -1.13 13.64
N SER A 167 13.54 0.00 13.58
CA SER A 167 13.43 0.98 12.51
C SER A 167 13.77 0.38 11.14
N LEU A 168 14.87 -0.37 11.06
CA LEU A 168 15.27 -1.07 9.82
C LEU A 168 14.21 -2.09 9.39
N GLN A 169 13.68 -2.90 10.32
CA GLN A 169 12.68 -3.92 10.00
C GLN A 169 11.35 -3.32 9.55
N LEU A 170 10.92 -2.22 10.18
CA LEU A 170 9.67 -1.52 9.84
C LEU A 170 9.80 -0.76 8.51
N SER A 171 10.95 -0.10 8.29
CA SER A 171 11.23 0.60 7.02
C SER A 171 11.28 -0.37 5.84
N LYS A 172 11.91 -1.55 6.01
CA LYS A 172 11.91 -2.63 5.01
C LYS A 172 10.51 -3.05 4.57
N ARG A 173 9.52 -2.95 5.44
CA ARG A 173 8.10 -3.26 5.14
C ARG A 173 7.34 -2.10 4.49
N GLY A 174 8.02 -1.01 4.15
CA GLY A 174 7.42 0.18 3.53
C GLY A 174 6.83 1.17 4.54
N GLY A 175 7.14 1.02 5.83
CA GLY A 175 6.64 1.91 6.89
C GLY A 175 7.53 3.11 7.14
N GLY A 176 6.94 4.30 7.31
CA GLY A 176 7.60 5.44 7.89
C GLY A 176 7.74 5.28 9.41
N VAL A 177 8.91 5.55 9.97
CA VAL A 177 9.16 5.38 11.41
C VAL A 177 9.46 6.72 12.06
N GLY A 178 8.61 7.13 13.01
CA GLY A 178 8.83 8.28 13.88
C GLY A 178 9.45 7.83 15.20
N LEU A 179 10.50 8.51 15.64
CA LEU A 179 11.23 8.19 16.86
C LEU A 179 11.13 9.33 17.87
N LEU A 180 10.66 9.02 19.08
CA LEU A 180 10.66 9.96 20.19
C LEU A 180 11.96 9.78 20.99
N LEU A 181 12.84 10.77 20.89
CA LEU A 181 14.18 10.76 21.52
C LEU A 181 14.26 11.64 22.77
N THR A 182 13.16 12.23 23.22
CA THR A 182 13.09 13.21 24.31
C THR A 182 13.61 12.66 25.65
N ASN A 183 13.58 11.35 25.84
CA ASN A 183 14.05 10.72 27.07
C ASN A 183 15.56 10.56 27.13
N LEU A 184 16.28 10.72 26.01
CA LEU A 184 17.73 10.62 26.00
C LEU A 184 18.35 11.80 26.75
N ARG A 185 19.35 11.51 27.58
CA ARG A 185 20.07 12.53 28.37
C ARG A 185 20.77 13.54 27.48
N GLU A 186 20.90 14.74 27.99
CA GLU A 186 21.61 15.83 27.33
C GLU A 186 23.13 15.59 27.24
N MET A 187 23.77 16.38 26.39
CA MET A 187 25.25 16.42 26.33
C MET A 187 25.82 16.81 27.67
N SER A 188 26.92 16.18 28.06
CA SER A 188 27.63 16.38 29.35
C SER A 188 26.87 15.88 30.58
N ALA A 189 25.70 15.30 30.45
CA ALA A 189 25.05 14.61 31.56
C ALA A 189 25.95 13.48 32.12
N PRO A 190 25.88 13.17 33.44
CA PRO A 190 26.72 12.14 34.03
C PRO A 190 26.32 10.73 33.52
N ILE A 191 27.34 9.90 33.27
CA ILE A 191 27.21 8.46 33.04
C ILE A 191 27.94 7.75 34.14
N LYS A 192 27.27 6.82 34.85
CA LYS A 192 27.82 6.10 36.01
C LYS A 192 28.43 7.08 37.05
N ASN A 193 27.75 8.19 37.31
CA ASN A 193 28.17 9.26 38.22
C ASN A 193 29.45 10.03 37.81
N ILE A 194 29.91 9.90 36.57
CA ILE A 194 31.03 10.65 36.00
C ILE A 194 30.47 11.82 35.19
N PRO A 195 30.66 13.08 35.65
CA PRO A 195 30.17 14.27 34.95
C PRO A 195 30.82 14.42 33.56
N GLY A 196 30.14 15.07 32.61
CA GLY A 196 30.70 15.45 31.32
C GLY A 196 30.89 14.30 30.33
N THR A 197 30.35 13.11 30.61
CA THR A 197 30.60 11.91 29.78
C THR A 197 29.60 11.65 28.68
N SER A 198 28.39 12.19 28.77
CA SER A 198 27.35 11.99 27.72
C SER A 198 27.68 12.80 26.48
N SER A 199 27.56 12.17 25.32
CA SER A 199 27.60 12.83 23.99
C SER A 199 26.25 13.43 23.54
N GLY A 200 25.19 13.20 24.35
CA GLY A 200 23.85 13.71 24.07
C GLY A 200 23.12 12.94 22.96
N VAL A 201 22.03 13.54 22.48
CA VAL A 201 21.12 12.91 21.49
C VAL A 201 21.66 12.92 20.06
N VAL A 202 22.50 13.89 19.68
CA VAL A 202 22.94 14.11 18.29
C VAL A 202 23.63 12.89 17.66
N PRO A 203 24.56 12.19 18.33
CA PRO A 203 25.15 10.97 17.77
C PRO A 203 24.13 9.84 17.52
N VAL A 204 23.10 9.75 18.37
CA VAL A 204 22.02 8.77 18.20
C VAL A 204 21.18 9.14 16.97
N MET A 205 20.86 10.42 16.78
CA MET A 205 20.15 10.90 15.60
C MET A 205 20.92 10.58 14.32
N LYS A 206 22.23 10.82 14.30
CA LYS A 206 23.08 10.53 13.15
C LYS A 206 23.13 9.04 12.82
N MET A 207 23.27 8.18 13.81
CA MET A 207 23.24 6.73 13.63
C MET A 207 21.90 6.26 13.03
N LEU A 208 20.78 6.85 13.47
CA LEU A 208 19.45 6.55 12.94
C LEU A 208 19.30 7.07 11.50
N GLU A 209 19.79 8.27 11.20
CA GLU A 209 19.80 8.83 9.84
C GLU A 209 20.56 7.93 8.86
N ASP A 210 21.77 7.50 9.24
CA ASP A 210 22.58 6.58 8.44
C ASP A 210 21.87 5.22 8.24
N ALA A 211 21.22 4.68 9.28
CA ALA A 211 20.45 3.45 9.18
C ALA A 211 19.25 3.59 8.23
N PHE A 212 18.51 4.70 8.29
CA PHE A 212 17.39 4.96 7.41
C PHE A 212 17.82 5.24 5.95
N SER A 213 19.00 5.81 5.75
CA SER A 213 19.52 6.01 4.39
C SER A 213 19.79 4.69 3.68
N TYR A 214 20.14 3.65 4.42
CA TYR A 214 20.34 2.28 3.90
C TYR A 214 19.01 1.56 3.65
N ALA A 215 18.07 1.62 4.59
CA ALA A 215 16.77 0.96 4.52
C ALA A 215 15.67 1.97 4.23
N ASN A 216 15.66 2.51 3.00
CA ASN A 216 14.60 3.44 2.62
C ASN A 216 13.27 2.71 2.32
N GLN A 217 12.16 3.45 2.33
CA GLN A 217 10.79 2.93 2.17
C GLN A 217 10.52 2.22 0.84
N LEU A 218 11.36 2.40 -0.15
CA LEU A 218 11.17 1.84 -1.49
C LEU A 218 11.92 0.51 -1.70
N GLY A 219 12.59 0.03 -0.67
CA GLY A 219 13.22 -1.29 -0.63
C GLY A 219 14.64 -1.29 -1.13
#